data_690fc2d451813e1c8b310bd3f81b971a
#
_entry.id   690fc2d451813e1c8b310bd3f81b971a
#
_cell.length_a   1.000
_cell.length_b   1.000
_cell.length_c   1.000
_cell.angle_alpha   90.00
_cell.angle_beta   90.00
_cell.angle_gamma   90.00
#
_symmetry.space_group_name_H-M   'P 1'
#
loop_
_entity.id
_entity.type
_entity.pdbx_description
1 polymer ?
#
loop_
_entity_poly.entity_id
_entity_poly.type
_entity_poly.pdbx_seq_one_letter_code
_entity_poly.pdbx_strand_id
1 'polypeptide(L)'
;MSSKKPIKEIVIPDSSFESLYELNFLNEEIAQLLKLKNGDFCFVTNSQNKKTVVLSINGTVKLIDSFKNKSINGFAPKDLKQVVYCNLLEEPSVSIIAALGAAGTGKTTLALAKAISNYFSNKKKIYLCKPTHLVSSHENQVFGPVPGDMQEKYAPYIGSFEIILNKMLGASGRDYLQTMLDKKHIEFMPVEFTRGCTFENCTFVLDECQNLTWHELKTVLSRIGANSKIILCGDPNQIDAGFKYSESGLYTLLNSESFQNSKFTSKIELTKQYRGLIPDLIYNIDKELNKDKI
;
A
#
# COMPACT_ATOMS: atom_id res chain seq x y z
N MET A 1 -14.92 3.46 14.99
CA MET A 1 -15.05 4.85 14.50
C MET A 1 -13.83 5.21 13.67
N SER A 2 -13.83 4.97 12.37
CA SER A 2 -12.95 5.74 11.48
C SER A 2 -13.67 7.06 11.21
N SER A 3 -13.58 8.00 12.17
CA SER A 3 -13.91 9.38 11.86
C SER A 3 -12.97 9.79 10.75
N LYS A 4 -13.52 10.22 9.61
CA LYS A 4 -12.76 10.98 8.60
C LYS A 4 -12.16 12.18 9.33
N LYS A 5 -10.98 11.99 9.97
CA LYS A 5 -10.27 13.15 10.50
C LYS A 5 -10.05 14.05 9.30
N PRO A 6 -10.55 15.30 9.33
CA PRO A 6 -10.29 16.23 8.26
C PRO A 6 -8.77 16.31 8.08
N ILE A 7 -8.33 16.40 6.83
CA ILE A 7 -6.91 16.62 6.56
C ILE A 7 -6.53 17.91 7.26
N LYS A 8 -5.49 17.84 8.11
CA LYS A 8 -5.02 18.98 8.89
C LYS A 8 -4.67 20.13 7.94
N GLU A 9 -5.07 21.31 8.28
CA GLU A 9 -4.74 22.55 7.57
C GLU A 9 -3.99 23.48 8.50
N ILE A 10 -2.87 24.01 8.06
CA ILE A 10 -1.97 24.81 8.88
C ILE A 10 -1.54 26.04 8.09
N VAL A 11 -1.69 27.21 8.70
CA VAL A 11 -1.19 28.47 8.13
C VAL A 11 0.30 28.57 8.42
N ILE A 12 1.10 28.84 7.40
CA ILE A 12 2.54 29.06 7.50
C ILE A 12 2.91 30.47 7.00
N PRO A 13 4.05 31.02 7.41
CA PRO A 13 4.54 32.32 6.92
C PRO A 13 4.65 32.34 5.39
N ASP A 14 4.33 33.50 4.77
CA ASP A 14 4.36 33.67 3.32
C ASP A 14 5.75 33.35 2.74
N SER A 15 6.83 33.80 3.41
CA SER A 15 8.19 33.49 3.01
C SER A 15 8.49 31.98 2.97
N SER A 16 7.96 31.23 3.94
CA SER A 16 8.10 29.76 3.98
C SER A 16 7.25 29.08 2.90
N PHE A 17 6.09 29.65 2.59
CA PHE A 17 5.23 29.17 1.52
C PHE A 17 5.86 29.37 0.14
N GLU A 18 6.52 30.50 -0.09
CA GLU A 18 7.26 30.80 -1.32
C GLU A 18 8.50 29.88 -1.44
N SER A 19 9.30 29.77 -0.38
CA SER A 19 10.46 28.88 -0.33
C SER A 19 10.09 27.43 -0.60
N LEU A 20 8.89 26.98 -0.22
CA LEU A 20 8.40 25.62 -0.51
C LEU A 20 8.35 25.34 -2.02
N TYR A 21 7.97 26.32 -2.82
CA TYR A 21 7.93 26.17 -4.29
C TYR A 21 9.31 26.28 -4.94
N GLU A 22 10.23 27.05 -4.35
CA GLU A 22 11.58 27.18 -4.84
C GLU A 22 12.45 25.98 -4.52
N LEU A 23 12.36 25.47 -3.27
CA LEU A 23 13.21 24.42 -2.73
C LEU A 23 12.57 23.03 -2.77
N ASN A 24 11.26 22.92 -3.00
CA ASN A 24 10.44 21.71 -2.88
C ASN A 24 10.36 21.11 -1.47
N PHE A 25 10.82 21.81 -0.44
CA PHE A 25 10.70 21.39 0.96
C PHE A 25 10.60 22.61 1.90
N LEU A 26 10.04 22.37 3.10
CA LEU A 26 10.03 23.37 4.17
C LEU A 26 11.35 23.33 4.96
N ASN A 27 11.76 24.48 5.48
CA ASN A 27 12.88 24.54 6.41
C ASN A 27 12.56 23.75 7.71
N GLU A 28 13.61 23.38 8.44
CA GLU A 28 13.46 22.52 9.63
C GLU A 28 12.59 23.15 10.70
N GLU A 29 12.66 24.45 10.92
CA GLU A 29 11.91 25.17 11.92
C GLU A 29 10.39 25.04 11.68
N ILE A 30 9.94 25.29 10.45
CA ILE A 30 8.53 25.14 10.07
C ILE A 30 8.13 23.66 10.05
N ALA A 31 9.00 22.76 9.57
CA ALA A 31 8.73 21.33 9.58
C ALA A 31 8.48 20.79 11.01
N GLN A 32 9.24 21.26 11.99
CA GLN A 32 9.05 20.89 13.39
C GLN A 32 7.73 21.41 13.97
N LEU A 33 7.31 22.63 13.59
CA LEU A 33 6.02 23.20 14.00
C LEU A 33 4.83 22.38 13.49
N LEU A 34 4.93 21.76 12.32
CA LEU A 34 3.86 20.94 11.75
C LEU A 34 3.65 19.64 12.53
N LYS A 35 4.64 19.14 13.26
CA LYS A 35 4.60 17.88 14.05
C LYS A 35 4.06 16.70 13.24
N LEU A 36 4.50 16.56 12.00
CA LEU A 36 4.11 15.46 11.11
C LEU A 36 5.06 14.27 11.33
N LYS A 37 4.47 13.08 11.45
CA LYS A 37 5.23 11.82 11.42
C LYS A 37 5.58 11.45 9.99
N ASN A 38 6.49 10.50 9.83
CA ASN A 38 6.85 9.99 8.50
C ASN A 38 5.63 9.39 7.78
N GLY A 39 5.36 9.87 6.57
CA GLY A 39 4.16 9.52 5.79
C GLY A 39 2.92 10.36 6.08
N ASP A 40 2.94 11.22 7.10
CA ASP A 40 1.84 12.17 7.33
C ASP A 40 1.86 13.29 6.29
N PHE A 41 0.67 13.77 5.94
CA PHE A 41 0.50 14.89 5.04
C PHE A 41 -0.54 15.87 5.56
N CYS A 42 -0.43 17.13 5.17
CA CYS A 42 -1.39 18.15 5.50
C CYS A 42 -1.49 19.20 4.40
N PHE A 43 -2.53 20.03 4.49
CA PHE A 43 -2.58 21.28 3.75
C PHE A 43 -1.76 22.35 4.48
N VAL A 44 -0.98 23.12 3.73
CA VAL A 44 -0.39 24.37 4.19
C VAL A 44 -0.98 25.52 3.39
N THR A 45 -1.24 26.61 4.09
CA THR A 45 -1.92 27.80 3.55
C THR A 45 -1.11 29.04 3.94
N ASN A 46 -1.02 30.01 3.07
CA ASN A 46 -0.41 31.32 3.37
C ASN A 46 -1.44 32.38 3.76
N SER A 47 -1.00 33.60 4.04
CA SER A 47 -1.88 34.75 4.40
C SER A 47 -2.89 35.11 3.29
N GLN A 48 -2.58 34.80 2.04
CA GLN A 48 -3.43 35.05 0.86
C GLN A 48 -4.40 33.88 0.57
N ASN A 49 -4.54 32.91 1.49
CA ASN A 49 -5.32 31.69 1.31
C ASN A 49 -4.88 30.80 0.12
N LYS A 50 -3.67 30.99 -0.40
CA LYS A 50 -3.09 30.01 -1.34
C LYS A 50 -2.81 28.73 -0.58
N LYS A 51 -3.20 27.61 -1.16
CA LYS A 51 -3.19 26.31 -0.49
C LYS A 51 -2.44 25.27 -1.30
N THR A 52 -1.59 24.50 -0.61
CA THR A 52 -0.90 23.36 -1.21
C THR A 52 -0.81 22.19 -0.23
N VAL A 53 -0.30 21.05 -0.68
CA VAL A 53 -0.17 19.85 0.13
C VAL A 53 1.31 19.54 0.34
N VAL A 54 1.63 19.20 1.57
CA VAL A 54 2.97 18.75 1.96
C VAL A 54 2.92 17.36 2.57
N LEU A 55 4.01 16.63 2.40
CA LEU A 55 4.21 15.26 2.88
C LEU A 55 5.50 15.20 3.68
N SER A 56 5.42 14.65 4.89
CA SER A 56 6.59 14.40 5.72
C SER A 56 7.25 13.07 5.33
N ILE A 57 8.50 13.13 4.89
CA ILE A 57 9.30 11.96 4.54
C ILE A 57 10.70 12.12 5.10
N ASN A 58 11.14 11.13 5.85
CA ASN A 58 12.51 11.04 6.39
C ASN A 58 12.96 12.33 7.14
N GLY A 59 12.03 12.90 7.92
CA GLY A 59 12.29 14.14 8.68
C GLY A 59 12.23 15.43 7.86
N THR A 60 11.97 15.33 6.56
CA THR A 60 11.82 16.49 5.67
C THR A 60 10.34 16.62 5.25
N VAL A 61 9.82 17.82 5.25
CA VAL A 61 8.47 18.11 4.75
C VAL A 61 8.56 18.64 3.33
N LYS A 62 8.14 17.82 2.37
CA LYS A 62 8.27 18.07 0.94
C LYS A 62 6.94 18.51 0.32
N LEU A 63 7.00 19.35 -0.71
CA LEU A 63 5.86 19.64 -1.57
C LEU A 63 5.43 18.37 -2.31
N ILE A 64 4.13 18.09 -2.32
CA ILE A 64 3.58 17.04 -3.18
C ILE A 64 3.32 17.63 -4.54
N ASP A 65 3.96 17.08 -5.56
CA ASP A 65 3.65 17.41 -6.95
C ASP A 65 2.15 17.23 -7.24
N SER A 66 1.58 18.25 -7.84
CA SER A 66 0.16 18.31 -8.12
C SER A 66 -0.33 17.15 -9.01
N PHE A 67 -1.59 16.80 -8.84
CA PHE A 67 -2.39 15.77 -9.48
C PHE A 67 -2.18 15.55 -10.99
N LYS A 68 -1.67 16.52 -11.71
CA LYS A 68 -1.91 16.58 -13.16
C LYS A 68 -0.99 15.73 -14.01
N ASN A 69 0.13 15.19 -13.48
CA ASN A 69 1.15 14.60 -14.34
C ASN A 69 1.80 13.28 -13.89
N LYS A 70 1.39 12.68 -12.77
CA LYS A 70 1.99 11.40 -12.34
C LYS A 70 1.03 10.24 -12.52
N SER A 71 1.02 9.67 -13.73
CA SER A 71 0.53 8.31 -13.90
C SER A 71 1.68 7.33 -13.69
N ILE A 72 1.45 6.28 -12.91
CA ILE A 72 2.35 5.15 -12.80
C ILE A 72 1.82 4.07 -13.77
N ASN A 73 2.54 3.75 -14.82
CA ASN A 73 2.13 2.79 -15.85
C ASN A 73 0.68 2.97 -16.33
N GLY A 74 0.30 4.20 -16.68
CA GLY A 74 -1.04 4.51 -17.17
C GLY A 74 -2.13 4.62 -16.10
N PHE A 75 -1.82 4.38 -14.82
CA PHE A 75 -2.75 4.57 -13.70
C PHE A 75 -2.51 5.91 -13.02
N ALA A 76 -3.39 6.87 -13.30
CA ALA A 76 -3.37 8.16 -12.64
C ALA A 76 -4.11 8.09 -11.29
N PRO A 77 -3.59 8.74 -10.24
CA PRO A 77 -4.32 8.91 -8.99
C PRO A 77 -5.58 9.73 -9.20
N LYS A 78 -6.67 9.34 -8.55
CA LYS A 78 -8.01 9.95 -8.71
C LYS A 78 -8.40 10.88 -7.56
N ASP A 79 -7.66 10.85 -6.47
CA ASP A 79 -7.86 11.69 -5.30
C ASP A 79 -6.53 11.98 -4.60
N LEU A 80 -6.57 12.93 -3.65
CA LEU A 80 -5.39 13.38 -2.93
C LEU A 80 -4.68 12.23 -2.18
N LYS A 81 -5.42 11.31 -1.55
CA LYS A 81 -4.79 10.21 -0.81
C LYS A 81 -4.07 9.23 -1.74
N GLN A 82 -4.62 9.00 -2.94
CA GLN A 82 -3.92 8.24 -3.97
C GLN A 82 -2.68 8.99 -4.49
N VAL A 83 -2.71 10.32 -4.59
CA VAL A 83 -1.51 11.13 -4.92
C VAL A 83 -0.44 10.97 -3.85
N VAL A 84 -0.81 11.10 -2.57
CA VAL A 84 0.12 10.85 -1.45
C VAL A 84 0.70 9.44 -1.54
N TYR A 85 -0.15 8.44 -1.78
CA TYR A 85 0.30 7.06 -1.91
C TYR A 85 1.29 6.89 -3.06
N CYS A 86 1.04 7.47 -4.23
CA CYS A 86 1.98 7.45 -5.34
C CYS A 86 3.33 8.08 -4.97
N ASN A 87 3.32 9.22 -4.25
CA ASN A 87 4.57 9.84 -3.78
C ASN A 87 5.34 8.93 -2.79
N LEU A 88 4.64 8.28 -1.85
CA LEU A 88 5.26 7.31 -0.95
C LEU A 88 5.84 6.10 -1.70
N LEU A 89 5.13 5.59 -2.70
CA LEU A 89 5.61 4.50 -3.55
C LEU A 89 6.88 4.89 -4.32
N GLU A 90 6.99 6.13 -4.76
CA GLU A 90 8.13 6.69 -5.49
C GLU A 90 9.35 6.95 -4.60
N GLU A 91 9.15 7.26 -3.31
CA GLU A 91 10.21 7.69 -2.40
C GLU A 91 11.17 6.54 -2.06
N PRO A 92 12.46 6.62 -2.45
CA PRO A 92 13.41 5.52 -2.23
C PRO A 92 13.70 5.24 -0.75
N SER A 93 13.62 6.25 0.11
CA SER A 93 13.91 6.12 1.55
C SER A 93 12.82 5.35 2.31
N VAL A 94 11.62 5.18 1.73
CA VAL A 94 10.52 4.43 2.33
C VAL A 94 10.54 2.98 1.82
N SER A 95 10.96 2.06 2.68
CA SER A 95 11.10 0.63 2.36
C SER A 95 9.86 -0.18 2.69
N ILE A 96 9.06 0.24 3.70
CA ILE A 96 7.82 -0.44 4.10
C ILE A 96 6.65 0.55 3.99
N ILE A 97 5.65 0.22 3.18
CA ILE A 97 4.43 1.02 3.04
C ILE A 97 3.22 0.17 3.39
N ALA A 98 2.43 0.61 4.38
CA ALA A 98 1.14 0.03 4.69
C ALA A 98 0.02 0.84 4.03
N ALA A 99 -0.56 0.31 2.96
CA ALA A 99 -1.69 0.89 2.24
C ALA A 99 -2.99 0.25 2.72
N LEU A 100 -3.78 1.02 3.45
CA LEU A 100 -5.02 0.57 4.08
C LEU A 100 -6.24 1.11 3.34
N GLY A 101 -7.38 0.42 3.45
CA GLY A 101 -8.66 0.90 2.94
C GLY A 101 -9.50 -0.22 2.32
N ALA A 102 -10.77 0.08 2.08
CA ALA A 102 -11.73 -0.86 1.52
C ALA A 102 -11.35 -1.37 0.13
N ALA A 103 -11.99 -2.46 -0.29
CA ALA A 103 -11.86 -2.96 -1.65
C ALA A 103 -12.21 -1.87 -2.68
N GLY A 104 -11.46 -1.79 -3.79
CA GLY A 104 -11.70 -0.81 -4.85
C GLY A 104 -11.14 0.59 -4.61
N THR A 105 -10.39 0.83 -3.52
CA THR A 105 -9.71 2.11 -3.25
C THR A 105 -8.40 2.29 -4.02
N GLY A 106 -7.90 1.26 -4.71
CA GLY A 106 -6.72 1.32 -5.56
C GLY A 106 -5.40 0.89 -4.90
N LYS A 107 -5.42 0.34 -3.67
CA LYS A 107 -4.22 -0.14 -2.96
C LYS A 107 -3.33 -1.02 -3.83
N THR A 108 -3.85 -2.17 -4.18
CA THR A 108 -3.12 -3.21 -4.93
C THR A 108 -2.81 -2.75 -6.36
N THR A 109 -3.73 -2.02 -7.00
CA THR A 109 -3.54 -1.50 -8.36
C THR A 109 -2.33 -0.56 -8.44
N LEU A 110 -2.24 0.43 -7.55
CA LEU A 110 -1.12 1.38 -7.54
C LEU A 110 0.19 0.72 -7.08
N ALA A 111 0.12 -0.23 -6.13
CA ALA A 111 1.28 -1.03 -5.72
C ALA A 111 1.88 -1.82 -6.90
N LEU A 112 1.03 -2.51 -7.67
CA LEU A 112 1.44 -3.27 -8.85
C LEU A 112 1.95 -2.35 -9.97
N ALA A 113 1.30 -1.21 -10.20
CA ALA A 113 1.75 -0.23 -11.18
C ALA A 113 3.18 0.23 -10.85
N LYS A 114 3.48 0.49 -9.56
CA LYS A 114 4.83 0.86 -9.13
C LYS A 114 5.81 -0.31 -9.25
N ALA A 115 5.41 -1.52 -8.90
CA ALA A 115 6.26 -2.71 -9.05
C ALA A 115 6.69 -2.90 -10.52
N ILE A 116 5.75 -2.81 -11.44
CA ILE A 116 6.02 -2.88 -12.89
C ILE A 116 6.92 -1.71 -13.35
N SER A 117 6.66 -0.48 -12.88
CA SER A 117 7.52 0.67 -13.16
C SER A 117 8.96 0.44 -12.70
N ASN A 118 9.15 -0.07 -11.48
CA ASN A 118 10.47 -0.40 -10.93
C ASN A 118 11.17 -1.52 -11.72
N TYR A 119 10.42 -2.51 -12.23
CA TYR A 119 10.98 -3.53 -13.10
C TYR A 119 11.49 -2.94 -14.40
N PHE A 120 10.72 -2.07 -15.06
CA PHE A 120 11.14 -1.47 -16.33
C PHE A 120 12.35 -0.55 -16.16
N SER A 121 12.36 0.30 -15.12
CA SER A 121 13.41 1.29 -14.91
C SER A 121 14.67 0.71 -14.28
N ASN A 122 14.54 -0.20 -13.31
CA ASN A 122 15.67 -0.64 -12.48
C ASN A 122 15.86 -2.17 -12.48
N LYS A 123 15.08 -2.92 -13.28
CA LYS A 123 15.08 -4.40 -13.33
C LYS A 123 14.83 -5.06 -11.96
N LYS A 124 14.14 -4.35 -11.05
CA LYS A 124 13.77 -4.92 -9.75
C LYS A 124 12.77 -6.04 -9.93
N LYS A 125 13.08 -7.20 -9.37
CA LYS A 125 12.19 -8.36 -9.37
C LYS A 125 10.90 -8.07 -8.62
N ILE A 126 9.81 -8.70 -9.03
CA ILE A 126 8.48 -8.52 -8.41
C ILE A 126 8.08 -9.80 -7.73
N TYR A 127 7.77 -9.70 -6.43
CA TYR A 127 7.15 -10.79 -5.67
C TYR A 127 5.74 -10.39 -5.30
N LEU A 128 4.80 -11.29 -5.56
CA LEU A 128 3.39 -11.12 -5.28
C LEU A 128 2.96 -12.16 -4.27
N CYS A 129 2.45 -11.71 -3.13
CA CYS A 129 2.07 -12.57 -2.04
C CYS A 129 0.64 -12.26 -1.61
N LYS A 130 -0.12 -13.29 -1.30
CA LYS A 130 -1.45 -13.20 -0.70
C LYS A 130 -1.64 -14.36 0.27
N PRO A 131 -2.23 -14.14 1.46
CA PRO A 131 -2.59 -15.22 2.37
C PRO A 131 -3.54 -16.22 1.70
N THR A 132 -3.36 -17.49 1.99
CA THR A 132 -4.14 -18.60 1.43
C THR A 132 -5.29 -19.06 2.33
N HIS A 133 -5.68 -18.25 3.32
CA HIS A 133 -6.79 -18.58 4.20
C HIS A 133 -8.10 -18.71 3.40
N LEU A 134 -8.73 -19.88 3.53
CA LEU A 134 -10.05 -20.14 2.94
C LEU A 134 -11.11 -19.34 3.71
N VAL A 135 -12.04 -18.73 2.98
CA VAL A 135 -13.22 -18.02 3.50
C VAL A 135 -14.23 -19.00 4.16
N SER A 136 -13.83 -20.19 4.57
CA SER A 136 -14.71 -21.18 5.20
C SER A 136 -14.53 -21.20 6.71
N SER A 137 -15.58 -20.89 7.42
CA SER A 137 -15.75 -20.92 8.88
C SER A 137 -15.68 -22.33 9.51
N HIS A 138 -15.07 -23.29 8.87
CA HIS A 138 -14.91 -24.66 9.39
C HIS A 138 -13.44 -25.00 9.54
N GLU A 139 -13.13 -25.40 10.76
CA GLU A 139 -11.85 -25.77 11.31
C GLU A 139 -10.91 -26.54 10.36
N ASN A 140 -9.66 -26.11 10.33
CA ASN A 140 -8.50 -26.93 9.93
C ASN A 140 -8.44 -27.51 8.51
N GLN A 141 -8.96 -26.84 7.49
CA GLN A 141 -8.57 -27.20 6.14
C GLN A 141 -7.31 -26.45 5.71
N VAL A 142 -6.16 -26.85 6.27
CA VAL A 142 -4.89 -26.83 5.56
C VAL A 142 -5.15 -27.50 4.20
N PHE A 143 -4.71 -26.89 3.09
CA PHE A 143 -4.76 -27.55 1.80
C PHE A 143 -4.30 -28.99 1.96
N GLY A 144 -5.24 -29.93 1.90
CA GLY A 144 -4.90 -31.32 1.70
C GLY A 144 -4.03 -31.44 0.44
N PRO A 145 -3.38 -32.59 0.21
CA PRO A 145 -2.56 -32.80 -0.96
C PRO A 145 -3.45 -32.75 -2.22
N VAL A 146 -3.71 -31.51 -2.72
CA VAL A 146 -4.36 -31.33 -4.02
C VAL A 146 -3.32 -31.76 -5.05
N PRO A 147 -3.63 -32.72 -5.93
CA PRO A 147 -2.76 -33.11 -7.03
C PRO A 147 -2.56 -31.88 -7.94
N GLY A 148 -1.32 -31.67 -8.40
CA GLY A 148 -0.95 -30.56 -9.26
C GLY A 148 0.33 -29.87 -8.83
N ASP A 149 0.93 -29.12 -9.72
CA ASP A 149 2.08 -28.31 -9.38
C ASP A 149 1.69 -27.11 -8.51
N MET A 150 2.67 -26.42 -7.97
CA MET A 150 2.45 -25.28 -7.08
C MET A 150 1.68 -24.13 -7.76
N GLN A 151 1.88 -23.93 -9.06
CA GLN A 151 1.22 -22.86 -9.81
C GLN A 151 -0.27 -23.15 -9.98
N GLU A 152 -0.65 -24.40 -10.22
CA GLU A 152 -2.07 -24.81 -10.31
C GLU A 152 -2.80 -24.62 -8.97
N LYS A 153 -2.14 -24.91 -7.85
CA LYS A 153 -2.73 -24.73 -6.51
C LYS A 153 -2.98 -23.25 -6.16
N TYR A 154 -2.13 -22.35 -6.63
CA TYR A 154 -2.23 -20.93 -6.33
C TYR A 154 -2.98 -20.13 -7.39
N ALA A 155 -3.32 -20.72 -8.55
CA ALA A 155 -4.05 -20.05 -9.62
C ALA A 155 -5.29 -19.26 -9.15
N PRO A 156 -6.15 -19.77 -8.23
CA PRO A 156 -7.30 -19.01 -7.74
C PRO A 156 -6.92 -17.73 -7.00
N TYR A 157 -5.75 -17.71 -6.33
CA TYR A 157 -5.30 -16.57 -5.52
C TYR A 157 -4.58 -15.50 -6.33
N ILE A 158 -3.96 -15.91 -7.45
CA ILE A 158 -3.21 -15.00 -8.33
C ILE A 158 -4.10 -14.31 -9.36
N GLY A 159 -5.28 -14.83 -9.65
CA GLY A 159 -6.18 -14.28 -10.67
C GLY A 159 -6.49 -12.78 -10.48
N SER A 160 -6.59 -12.32 -9.24
CA SER A 160 -6.78 -10.89 -8.96
C SER A 160 -5.58 -10.03 -9.38
N PHE A 161 -4.36 -10.52 -9.23
CA PHE A 161 -3.15 -9.85 -9.70
C PHE A 161 -3.06 -9.89 -11.23
N GLU A 162 -3.34 -11.04 -11.83
CA GLU A 162 -3.30 -11.21 -13.29
C GLU A 162 -4.25 -10.26 -14.02
N ILE A 163 -5.48 -10.08 -13.52
CA ILE A 163 -6.44 -9.14 -14.08
C ILE A 163 -5.87 -7.72 -14.09
N ILE A 164 -5.25 -7.29 -13.00
CA ILE A 164 -4.66 -5.96 -12.88
C ILE A 164 -3.44 -5.84 -13.80
N LEU A 165 -2.55 -6.82 -13.80
CA LEU A 165 -1.33 -6.83 -14.61
C LEU A 165 -1.65 -6.86 -16.11
N ASN A 166 -2.60 -7.68 -16.55
CA ASN A 166 -3.05 -7.71 -17.94
C ASN A 166 -3.59 -6.35 -18.40
N LYS A 167 -4.34 -5.65 -17.52
CA LYS A 167 -4.81 -4.29 -17.81
C LYS A 167 -3.68 -3.29 -17.94
N MET A 168 -2.60 -3.44 -17.17
CA MET A 168 -1.44 -2.56 -17.18
C MET A 168 -0.55 -2.77 -18.43
N LEU A 169 -0.44 -4.00 -18.88
CA LEU A 169 0.45 -4.38 -19.97
C LEU A 169 -0.18 -4.24 -21.38
N GLY A 170 -1.49 -3.94 -21.45
CA GLY A 170 -2.19 -3.64 -22.69
C GLY A 170 -2.58 -4.89 -23.51
N ALA A 171 -2.84 -4.71 -24.81
CA ALA A 171 -3.39 -5.76 -25.69
C ALA A 171 -2.48 -7.00 -25.82
N SER A 172 -1.15 -6.83 -25.80
CA SER A 172 -0.16 -7.91 -25.76
C SER A 172 0.19 -8.34 -24.35
N GLY A 173 -0.59 -7.89 -23.34
CA GLY A 173 -0.25 -8.01 -21.95
C GLY A 173 -0.15 -9.44 -21.45
N ARG A 174 -1.01 -10.33 -21.95
CA ARG A 174 -1.00 -11.75 -21.53
C ARG A 174 0.31 -12.45 -21.88
N ASP A 175 0.75 -12.33 -23.14
CA ASP A 175 1.98 -12.98 -23.61
C ASP A 175 3.21 -12.39 -22.90
N TYR A 176 3.18 -11.07 -22.66
CA TYR A 176 4.23 -10.40 -21.92
C TYR A 176 4.26 -10.80 -20.45
N LEU A 177 3.09 -10.87 -19.79
CA LEU A 177 2.97 -11.34 -18.41
C LEU A 177 3.48 -12.77 -18.28
N GLN A 178 3.07 -13.66 -19.22
CA GLN A 178 3.56 -15.03 -19.24
C GLN A 178 5.08 -15.07 -19.37
N THR A 179 5.63 -14.28 -20.27
CA THR A 179 7.10 -14.15 -20.43
C THR A 179 7.78 -13.69 -19.15
N MET A 180 7.19 -12.75 -18.41
CA MET A 180 7.75 -12.28 -17.13
C MET A 180 7.70 -13.38 -16.04
N LEU A 181 6.65 -14.18 -16.04
CA LEU A 181 6.50 -15.34 -15.14
C LEU A 181 7.52 -16.43 -15.47
N ASP A 182 7.63 -16.83 -16.74
CA ASP A 182 8.55 -17.87 -17.21
C ASP A 182 10.02 -17.50 -16.94
N LYS A 183 10.36 -16.23 -17.08
CA LYS A 183 11.69 -15.68 -16.75
C LYS A 183 11.89 -15.36 -15.27
N LYS A 184 10.91 -15.64 -14.44
CA LYS A 184 10.92 -15.33 -13.00
C LYS A 184 11.19 -13.85 -12.68
N HIS A 185 10.75 -12.95 -13.51
CA HIS A 185 10.75 -11.51 -13.25
C HIS A 185 9.60 -11.11 -12.32
N ILE A 186 8.48 -11.86 -12.42
CA ILE A 186 7.38 -11.86 -11.48
C ILE A 186 7.28 -13.26 -10.89
N GLU A 187 7.20 -13.38 -9.58
CA GLU A 187 6.94 -14.63 -8.89
C GLU A 187 5.80 -14.48 -7.89
N PHE A 188 4.91 -15.46 -7.88
CA PHE A 188 3.90 -15.60 -6.84
C PHE A 188 4.53 -16.37 -5.66
N MET A 189 4.51 -15.75 -4.49
CA MET A 189 5.20 -16.27 -3.30
C MET A 189 4.19 -16.44 -2.16
N PRO A 190 3.70 -17.65 -1.92
CA PRO A 190 2.92 -17.93 -0.72
C PRO A 190 3.69 -17.63 0.55
N VAL A 191 2.98 -17.21 1.60
CA VAL A 191 3.60 -16.87 2.89
C VAL A 191 4.48 -17.98 3.43
N GLU A 192 4.02 -19.21 3.32
CA GLU A 192 4.69 -20.44 3.82
C GLU A 192 6.05 -20.65 3.15
N PHE A 193 6.18 -20.26 1.89
CA PHE A 193 7.42 -20.45 1.12
C PHE A 193 8.42 -19.29 1.25
N THR A 194 8.06 -18.24 1.98
CA THR A 194 9.01 -17.17 2.28
C THR A 194 10.10 -17.59 3.26
N ARG A 195 9.87 -18.69 4.03
CA ARG A 195 10.84 -19.20 4.98
C ARG A 195 12.10 -19.71 4.25
N GLY A 196 13.27 -19.29 4.72
CA GLY A 196 14.55 -19.68 4.11
C GLY A 196 14.94 -18.86 2.88
N CYS A 197 14.05 -17.98 2.39
CA CYS A 197 14.36 -17.07 1.30
C CYS A 197 14.93 -15.74 1.82
N THR A 198 15.61 -15.00 0.94
CA THR A 198 15.95 -13.58 1.12
C THR A 198 15.55 -12.83 -0.16
N PHE A 199 14.78 -11.77 -0.01
CA PHE A 199 14.23 -11.00 -1.13
C PHE A 199 14.99 -9.67 -1.25
N GLU A 200 15.99 -9.64 -2.11
CA GLU A 200 16.81 -8.45 -2.37
C GLU A 200 16.52 -7.86 -3.75
N ASN A 201 16.81 -6.57 -3.91
CA ASN A 201 16.63 -5.82 -5.16
C ASN A 201 15.24 -6.06 -5.79
N CYS A 202 14.20 -5.98 -5.00
CA CYS A 202 12.84 -6.32 -5.42
C CYS A 202 11.79 -5.32 -4.96
N THR A 203 10.61 -5.44 -5.58
CA THR A 203 9.36 -4.88 -5.06
C THR A 203 8.47 -6.04 -4.64
N PHE A 204 8.19 -6.14 -3.35
CA PHE A 204 7.34 -7.17 -2.76
C PHE A 204 5.95 -6.59 -2.48
N VAL A 205 4.91 -7.15 -3.06
CA VAL A 205 3.51 -6.73 -2.83
C VAL A 205 2.81 -7.83 -2.05
N LEU A 206 2.42 -7.54 -0.82
CA LEU A 206 1.64 -8.42 0.04
C LEU A 206 0.21 -7.90 0.13
N ASP A 207 -0.71 -8.57 -0.56
CA ASP A 207 -2.13 -8.23 -0.56
C ASP A 207 -2.91 -8.98 0.53
N GLU A 208 -4.04 -8.43 0.98
CA GLU A 208 -4.90 -8.95 2.07
C GLU A 208 -4.11 -9.24 3.37
N CYS A 209 -3.10 -8.41 3.66
CA CYS A 209 -2.18 -8.62 4.79
C CYS A 209 -2.85 -8.54 6.18
N GLN A 210 -4.09 -8.03 6.28
CA GLN A 210 -4.87 -8.05 7.53
C GLN A 210 -5.20 -9.48 7.98
N ASN A 211 -5.19 -10.45 7.06
CA ASN A 211 -5.48 -11.85 7.34
C ASN A 211 -4.28 -12.65 7.88
N LEU A 212 -3.14 -12.00 8.09
CA LEU A 212 -1.95 -12.63 8.67
C LEU A 212 -1.87 -12.39 10.18
N THR A 213 -1.48 -13.44 10.91
CA THR A 213 -1.01 -13.32 12.30
C THR A 213 0.31 -12.55 12.36
N TRP A 214 0.70 -12.06 13.54
CA TRP A 214 2.01 -11.43 13.71
C TRP A 214 3.17 -12.37 13.35
N HIS A 215 3.05 -13.65 13.67
CA HIS A 215 4.08 -14.64 13.35
C HIS A 215 4.30 -14.77 11.83
N GLU A 216 3.23 -14.82 11.06
CA GLU A 216 3.28 -14.93 9.60
C GLU A 216 3.80 -13.65 8.96
N LEU A 217 3.24 -12.49 9.35
CA LEU A 217 3.69 -11.20 8.82
C LEU A 217 5.16 -10.93 9.15
N LYS A 218 5.60 -11.22 10.39
CA LYS A 218 7.00 -11.16 10.80
C LYS A 218 7.88 -12.08 9.95
N THR A 219 7.39 -13.28 9.62
CA THR A 219 8.13 -14.23 8.76
C THR A 219 8.41 -13.59 7.39
N VAL A 220 7.44 -12.97 6.75
CA VAL A 220 7.62 -12.27 5.46
C VAL A 220 8.55 -11.06 5.62
N LEU A 221 8.26 -10.16 6.58
CA LEU A 221 9.01 -8.92 6.76
C LEU A 221 10.50 -9.16 7.03
N SER A 222 10.82 -10.21 7.80
CA SER A 222 12.21 -10.55 8.13
C SER A 222 13.01 -11.09 6.95
N ARG A 223 12.40 -11.32 5.80
CA ARG A 223 13.05 -11.82 4.58
C ARG A 223 13.32 -10.73 3.55
N ILE A 224 12.80 -9.51 3.79
CA ILE A 224 13.03 -8.38 2.89
C ILE A 224 14.44 -7.85 3.13
N GLY A 225 15.28 -7.98 2.13
CA GLY A 225 16.69 -7.61 2.17
C GLY A 225 16.98 -6.24 1.54
N ALA A 226 18.25 -6.03 1.23
CA ALA A 226 18.76 -4.76 0.73
C ALA A 226 18.11 -4.33 -0.60
N ASN A 227 18.01 -3.01 -0.80
CA ASN A 227 17.50 -2.38 -2.01
C ASN A 227 16.07 -2.83 -2.41
N SER A 228 15.26 -3.26 -1.42
CA SER A 228 13.90 -3.76 -1.62
C SER A 228 12.87 -2.85 -1.00
N LYS A 229 11.66 -2.91 -1.54
CA LYS A 229 10.47 -2.22 -1.01
C LYS A 229 9.36 -3.23 -0.84
N ILE A 230 8.75 -3.27 0.36
CA ILE A 230 7.54 -4.05 0.60
C ILE A 230 6.32 -3.14 0.74
N ILE A 231 5.25 -3.51 0.05
CA ILE A 231 3.97 -2.80 0.05
C ILE A 231 2.93 -3.75 0.63
N LEU A 232 2.42 -3.38 1.79
CA LEU A 232 1.38 -4.12 2.52
C LEU A 232 0.02 -3.52 2.16
N CYS A 233 -0.81 -4.27 1.44
CA CYS A 233 -2.16 -3.88 1.09
C CYS A 233 -3.15 -4.61 2.00
N GLY A 234 -4.01 -3.88 2.70
CA GLY A 234 -4.96 -4.50 3.64
C GLY A 234 -6.21 -3.66 3.91
N ASP A 235 -7.27 -4.33 4.34
CA ASP A 235 -8.50 -3.72 4.84
C ASP A 235 -8.75 -4.16 6.27
N PRO A 236 -8.56 -3.27 7.26
CA PRO A 236 -8.83 -3.60 8.68
C PRO A 236 -10.26 -4.07 8.98
N ASN A 237 -11.21 -3.80 8.08
CA ASN A 237 -12.63 -4.16 8.26
C ASN A 237 -13.00 -5.49 7.60
N GLN A 238 -12.09 -6.08 6.81
CA GLN A 238 -12.32 -7.33 6.11
C GLN A 238 -11.34 -8.41 6.61
N ILE A 239 -11.65 -8.99 7.77
CA ILE A 239 -10.89 -10.11 8.34
C ILE A 239 -11.61 -11.41 8.02
N ASP A 240 -11.01 -12.23 7.18
CA ASP A 240 -11.54 -13.52 6.74
C ASP A 240 -10.92 -14.69 7.54
N ALA A 241 -9.88 -14.42 8.32
CA ALA A 241 -9.05 -15.44 8.98
C ALA A 241 -9.59 -15.94 10.33
N GLY A 242 -10.85 -15.58 10.70
CA GLY A 242 -11.48 -16.09 11.92
C GLY A 242 -11.00 -15.46 13.24
N PHE A 243 -10.15 -14.43 13.20
CA PHE A 243 -9.70 -13.65 14.37
C PHE A 243 -10.10 -12.17 14.24
N LYS A 244 -9.99 -11.40 15.33
CA LYS A 244 -10.27 -9.96 15.32
C LYS A 244 -9.11 -9.18 14.71
N TYR A 245 -9.38 -8.01 14.13
CA TYR A 245 -8.32 -7.13 13.64
C TYR A 245 -7.24 -6.82 14.69
N SER A 246 -7.63 -6.64 15.96
CA SER A 246 -6.69 -6.41 17.07
C SER A 246 -5.68 -7.56 17.29
N GLU A 247 -5.97 -8.74 16.75
CA GLU A 247 -5.11 -9.93 16.84
C GLU A 247 -4.27 -10.12 15.57
N SER A 248 -4.53 -9.32 14.54
CA SER A 248 -3.80 -9.40 13.27
C SER A 248 -2.36 -8.88 13.41
N GLY A 249 -1.49 -9.43 12.57
CA GLY A 249 -0.12 -8.95 12.44
C GLY A 249 -0.04 -7.51 11.95
N LEU A 250 -0.98 -7.11 11.09
CA LEU A 250 -1.08 -5.74 10.60
C LEU A 250 -1.38 -4.76 11.75
N TYR A 251 -2.32 -5.09 12.62
CA TYR A 251 -2.62 -4.29 13.81
C TYR A 251 -1.38 -4.13 14.70
N THR A 252 -0.71 -5.25 15.01
CA THR A 252 0.51 -5.27 15.82
C THR A 252 1.60 -4.38 15.20
N LEU A 253 1.84 -4.50 13.90
CA LEU A 253 2.83 -3.69 13.18
C LEU A 253 2.50 -2.19 13.27
N LEU A 254 1.28 -1.80 12.94
CA LEU A 254 0.87 -0.39 12.85
C LEU A 254 0.81 0.32 14.20
N ASN A 255 0.59 -0.42 15.31
CA ASN A 255 0.58 0.13 16.66
C ASN A 255 1.95 0.07 17.37
N SER A 256 2.95 -0.53 16.75
CA SER A 256 4.31 -0.55 17.25
C SER A 256 4.95 0.84 17.15
N GLU A 257 5.54 1.31 18.26
CA GLU A 257 6.31 2.56 18.28
C GLU A 257 7.48 2.53 17.30
N SER A 258 8.14 1.38 17.16
CA SER A 258 9.23 1.18 16.21
C SER A 258 8.80 1.43 14.76
N PHE A 259 7.61 0.97 14.37
CA PHE A 259 7.06 1.25 13.05
C PHE A 259 6.69 2.73 12.90
N GLN A 260 5.99 3.31 13.89
CA GLN A 260 5.49 4.69 13.82
C GLN A 260 6.60 5.74 13.80
N ASN A 261 7.74 5.47 14.43
CA ASN A 261 8.86 6.40 14.55
C ASN A 261 9.99 6.12 13.56
N SER A 262 9.89 5.07 12.76
CA SER A 262 10.90 4.72 11.77
C SER A 262 10.87 5.67 10.57
N LYS A 263 12.05 6.03 10.06
CA LYS A 263 12.21 6.89 8.89
C LYS A 263 11.96 6.17 7.56
N PHE A 264 11.99 4.83 7.56
CA PHE A 264 11.81 4.00 6.36
C PHE A 264 10.45 3.33 6.27
N THR A 265 9.53 3.66 7.16
CA THR A 265 8.16 3.13 7.16
C THR A 265 7.13 4.23 6.95
N SER A 266 6.02 3.91 6.30
CA SER A 266 4.89 4.82 6.15
C SER A 266 3.57 4.06 6.11
N LYS A 267 2.48 4.74 6.48
CA LYS A 267 1.12 4.23 6.28
C LYS A 267 0.26 5.26 5.57
N ILE A 268 -0.67 4.78 4.77
CA ILE A 268 -1.70 5.60 4.11
C ILE A 268 -3.04 4.88 4.16
N GLU A 269 -4.11 5.61 4.45
CA GLU A 269 -5.46 5.08 4.40
C GLU A 269 -6.22 5.68 3.22
N LEU A 270 -6.51 4.87 2.22
CA LEU A 270 -7.32 5.23 1.05
C LEU A 270 -8.80 5.05 1.39
N THR A 271 -9.58 6.12 1.27
CA THR A 271 -10.97 6.14 1.77
C THR A 271 -12.04 6.21 0.69
N LYS A 272 -11.64 6.45 -0.57
CA LYS A 272 -12.59 6.60 -1.69
C LYS A 272 -12.54 5.39 -2.60
N GLN A 273 -13.69 4.76 -2.83
CA GLN A 273 -13.83 3.64 -3.74
C GLN A 273 -14.05 4.10 -5.18
N TYR A 274 -13.66 3.25 -6.14
CA TYR A 274 -13.73 3.53 -7.58
C TYR A 274 -14.24 2.35 -8.39
N ARG A 275 -14.80 1.31 -7.73
CA ARG A 275 -15.34 0.11 -8.39
C ARG A 275 -16.77 0.27 -8.91
N GLY A 276 -17.51 1.30 -8.44
CA GLY A 276 -18.89 1.56 -8.85
C GLY A 276 -19.90 1.50 -7.71
N LEU A 277 -21.18 1.66 -8.04
CA LEU A 277 -22.26 1.88 -7.08
C LEU A 277 -22.51 0.69 -6.13
N ILE A 278 -22.41 -0.55 -6.62
CA ILE A 278 -22.69 -1.74 -5.80
C ILE A 278 -21.68 -1.91 -4.66
N PRO A 279 -20.36 -1.90 -4.90
CA PRO A 279 -19.40 -1.92 -3.82
C PRO A 279 -19.52 -0.75 -2.85
N ASP A 280 -19.88 0.44 -3.32
CA ASP A 280 -20.14 1.59 -2.46
C ASP A 280 -21.33 1.36 -1.54
N LEU A 281 -22.40 0.78 -2.05
CA LEU A 281 -23.57 0.41 -1.25
C LEU A 281 -23.20 -0.60 -0.15
N ILE A 282 -22.52 -1.70 -0.51
CA ILE A 282 -22.09 -2.72 0.45
C ILE A 282 -21.18 -2.11 1.53
N TYR A 283 -20.20 -1.29 1.14
CA TYR A 283 -19.35 -0.60 2.10
C TYR A 283 -20.13 0.28 3.10
N ASN A 284 -21.18 0.95 2.63
CA ASN A 284 -22.03 1.77 3.49
C ASN A 284 -22.88 0.91 4.44
N ILE A 285 -23.41 -0.23 3.97
CA ILE A 285 -24.13 -1.20 4.82
C ILE A 285 -23.22 -1.75 5.92
N ASP A 286 -21.99 -2.20 5.58
CA ASP A 286 -21.03 -2.69 6.55
C ASP A 286 -20.69 -1.64 7.60
N LYS A 287 -20.60 -0.38 7.18
CA LYS A 287 -20.35 0.73 8.09
C LYS A 287 -21.50 1.04 9.04
N GLU A 288 -22.74 0.84 8.57
CA GLU A 288 -23.94 0.97 9.41
C GLU A 288 -24.02 -0.15 10.44
N LEU A 289 -23.83 -1.40 10.02
CA LEU A 289 -23.83 -2.58 10.90
C LEU A 289 -22.71 -2.53 11.97
N ASN A 290 -21.56 -1.94 11.66
CA ASN A 290 -20.46 -1.80 12.61
C ASN A 290 -20.63 -0.61 13.56
N LYS A 291 -21.55 0.32 13.33
CA LYS A 291 -21.89 1.39 14.28
C LYS A 291 -22.66 0.85 15.50
N ASP A 292 -23.42 -0.20 15.33
CA ASP A 292 -24.27 -0.79 16.38
C ASP A 292 -23.50 -1.81 17.26
N LYS A 293 -22.21 -2.05 16.97
CA LYS A 293 -21.34 -2.96 17.73
C LYS A 293 -20.34 -2.25 18.64
N ILE A 294 -20.48 -0.94 18.83
CA ILE A 294 -19.74 -0.09 19.78
C ILE A 294 -20.75 0.40 20.87
#